data_b174e6d5ba0dee57ec4e94ee945ce5f5
#
_entry.id   b174e6d5ba0dee57ec4e94ee945ce5f5
#
_cell.length_a   1.000
_cell.length_b   1.000
_cell.length_c   1.000
_cell.angle_alpha   90.00
_cell.angle_beta   90.00
_cell.angle_gamma   90.00
#
_symmetry.space_group_name_H-M   'P 1'
#
loop_
_entity.id
_entity.type
_entity.pdbx_description
1 polymer ?
#
loop_
_entity_poly.entity_id
_entity_poly.type
_entity_poly.pdbx_seq_one_letter_code
_entity_poly.pdbx_strand_id
1 'polypeptide(L)'
;MFKETPIQTQVQTNELTRPNRGTCLADDCLAVEDLEYPADTLPDTVKNALDEAITDEYKALATYEAVIAKLGSIRPFSMIKGAEEQHIASLKALYDKYGLQVPINVWVNKISVPSTLQESCQAGVDAEIANATLYKDSLLPSVSTYEDIVQVFTNLMNASEQKHLNAFERCN
;
A
#
# COMPACT_ATOMS: atom_id res chain seq x y z
N MET A 1 34.68 34.86 43.89
CA MET A 1 33.41 34.17 44.21
C MET A 1 32.54 34.30 42.95
N PHE A 2 32.71 33.40 41.99
CA PHE A 2 31.95 33.42 40.75
C PHE A 2 30.78 32.45 40.90
N LYS A 3 29.56 32.94 40.72
CA LYS A 3 28.33 32.12 40.69
C LYS A 3 28.17 31.55 39.28
N GLU A 4 28.23 30.23 39.20
CA GLU A 4 27.83 29.50 37.98
C GLU A 4 26.29 29.41 37.92
N THR A 5 25.74 29.79 36.77
CA THR A 5 24.32 29.68 36.47
C THR A 5 24.15 28.38 35.66
N PRO A 6 23.20 27.50 36.00
CA PRO A 6 23.00 26.27 35.24
C PRO A 6 22.31 26.55 33.91
N ILE A 7 22.86 26.00 32.83
CA ILE A 7 22.28 25.98 31.49
C ILE A 7 21.10 25.01 31.50
N GLN A 8 19.90 25.51 31.33
CA GLN A 8 18.73 24.68 31.08
C GLN A 8 18.70 24.28 29.59
N THR A 9 18.94 23.02 29.33
CA THR A 9 18.74 22.42 28.02
C THR A 9 17.23 22.25 27.79
N GLN A 10 16.66 23.07 26.92
CA GLN A 10 15.30 22.93 26.45
C GLN A 10 15.27 21.76 25.45
N VAL A 11 14.66 20.67 25.85
CA VAL A 11 14.29 19.59 24.93
C VAL A 11 13.05 20.09 24.17
N GLN A 12 13.25 20.48 22.93
CA GLN A 12 12.15 20.73 21.99
C GLN A 12 11.59 19.37 21.57
N THR A 13 10.44 19.01 22.10
CA THR A 13 9.64 17.91 21.55
C THR A 13 9.01 18.40 20.25
N ASN A 14 9.56 17.92 19.11
CA ASN A 14 8.91 18.04 17.81
C ASN A 14 7.62 17.21 17.85
N GLU A 15 6.49 17.85 18.01
CA GLU A 15 5.19 17.25 17.71
C GLU A 15 5.10 17.08 16.19
N LEU A 16 5.40 15.86 15.74
CA LEU A 16 5.09 15.43 14.37
C LEU A 16 3.57 15.46 14.21
N THR A 17 3.09 16.45 13.48
CA THR A 17 1.69 16.52 13.04
C THR A 17 1.34 15.27 12.26
N ARG A 18 0.50 14.42 12.84
CA ARG A 18 -0.03 13.20 12.20
C ARG A 18 -0.81 13.59 10.94
N PRO A 19 -0.51 12.99 9.78
CA PRO A 19 -1.31 13.23 8.59
C PRO A 19 -2.75 12.71 8.81
N ASN A 20 -3.69 13.40 8.18
CA ASN A 20 -5.12 13.29 8.31
C ASN A 20 -5.63 11.84 8.11
N ARG A 21 -6.24 11.25 9.15
CA ARG A 21 -6.74 9.85 9.21
C ARG A 21 -8.00 9.58 8.36
N GLY A 22 -8.26 10.35 7.31
CA GLY A 22 -9.59 10.46 6.73
C GLY A 22 -9.93 9.58 5.53
N THR A 23 -8.99 8.89 4.88
CA THR A 23 -9.25 8.32 3.54
C THR A 23 -8.82 6.87 3.33
N CYS A 24 -8.21 6.21 4.29
CA CYS A 24 -7.84 4.81 4.17
C CYS A 24 -8.91 3.89 4.75
N LEU A 25 -9.37 2.88 3.97
CA LEU A 25 -10.24 1.80 4.45
C LEU A 25 -9.52 0.83 5.40
N ALA A 26 -8.20 0.92 5.47
CA ALA A 26 -7.37 0.27 6.47
C ALA A 26 -6.97 1.31 7.51
N ASP A 27 -7.32 1.12 8.78
CA ASP A 27 -6.86 1.95 9.91
C ASP A 27 -5.32 1.95 10.05
N ASP A 28 -4.63 1.17 9.23
CA ASP A 28 -3.21 0.83 9.26
C ASP A 28 -2.46 1.17 7.96
N CYS A 29 -2.84 2.22 7.23
CA CYS A 29 -1.93 2.80 6.23
C CYS A 29 -0.81 3.48 7.00
N LEU A 30 0.19 2.70 7.37
CA LEU A 30 1.28 3.14 8.21
C LEU A 30 2.29 3.94 7.39
N ALA A 31 2.65 5.11 7.91
CA ALA A 31 3.93 5.69 7.60
C ALA A 31 5.02 4.69 8.01
N VAL A 32 5.95 4.41 7.11
CA VAL A 32 7.15 3.62 7.41
C VAL A 32 7.86 4.33 8.55
N GLU A 33 7.97 3.70 9.74
CA GLU A 33 8.80 4.25 10.79
C GLU A 33 10.26 4.27 10.31
N ASP A 34 11.02 5.31 10.69
CA ASP A 34 12.43 5.45 10.37
C ASP A 34 13.26 4.39 11.14
N LEU A 35 13.19 3.15 10.66
CA LEU A 35 14.13 2.13 11.07
C LEU A 35 15.42 2.38 10.28
N GLU A 36 16.52 2.70 10.99
CA GLU A 36 17.84 2.81 10.38
C GLU A 36 18.31 1.42 9.95
N TYR A 37 17.95 1.03 8.73
CA TYR A 37 18.65 -0.08 8.08
C TYR A 37 19.85 0.46 7.31
N PRO A 38 20.99 -0.24 7.32
CA PRO A 38 22.12 0.15 6.49
C PRO A 38 21.66 0.23 5.03
N ALA A 39 22.09 1.29 4.35
CA ALA A 39 21.82 1.54 2.93
C ALA A 39 22.56 0.54 2.01
N ASP A 40 22.64 -0.72 2.40
CA ASP A 40 23.15 -1.78 1.57
C ASP A 40 22.14 -2.11 0.48
N THR A 41 22.65 -2.30 -0.71
CA THR A 41 21.82 -2.62 -1.88
C THR A 41 20.95 -3.84 -1.59
N LEU A 42 19.62 -3.67 -1.65
CA LEU A 42 18.69 -4.79 -1.50
C LEU A 42 19.07 -5.91 -2.49
N PRO A 43 18.99 -7.19 -2.07
CA PRO A 43 19.10 -8.32 -2.98
C PRO A 43 18.07 -8.24 -4.11
N ASP A 44 18.37 -8.78 -5.27
CA ASP A 44 17.46 -8.76 -6.42
C ASP A 44 16.13 -9.48 -6.11
N THR A 45 16.14 -10.50 -5.25
CA THR A 45 14.91 -11.16 -4.78
C THR A 45 13.96 -10.22 -4.05
N VAL A 46 14.50 -9.32 -3.22
CA VAL A 46 13.71 -8.32 -2.48
C VAL A 46 13.24 -7.21 -3.40
N LYS A 47 14.10 -6.74 -4.33
CA LYS A 47 13.71 -5.76 -5.36
C LYS A 47 12.59 -6.29 -6.23
N ASN A 48 12.70 -7.53 -6.70
CA ASN A 48 11.68 -8.18 -7.51
C ASN A 48 10.35 -8.30 -6.75
N ALA A 49 10.39 -8.59 -5.44
CA ALA A 49 9.18 -8.63 -4.62
C ALA A 49 8.52 -7.24 -4.48
N LEU A 50 9.32 -6.17 -4.34
CA LEU A 50 8.80 -4.79 -4.36
C LEU A 50 8.19 -4.43 -5.72
N ASP A 51 8.86 -4.81 -6.82
CA ASP A 51 8.38 -4.54 -8.19
C ASP A 51 7.08 -5.30 -8.49
N GLU A 52 6.95 -6.54 -8.04
CA GLU A 52 5.74 -7.33 -8.17
C GLU A 52 4.60 -6.74 -7.34
N ALA A 53 4.87 -6.38 -6.07
CA ALA A 53 3.90 -5.73 -5.19
C ALA A 53 3.33 -4.46 -5.82
N ILE A 54 4.18 -3.50 -6.20
CA ILE A 54 3.69 -2.22 -6.74
C ILE A 54 3.00 -2.39 -8.10
N THR A 55 3.40 -3.38 -8.89
CA THR A 55 2.76 -3.69 -10.18
C THR A 55 1.35 -4.25 -10.00
N ASP A 56 1.13 -5.07 -8.96
CA ASP A 56 -0.19 -5.60 -8.63
C ASP A 56 -1.12 -4.49 -8.10
N GLU A 57 -0.64 -3.62 -7.20
CA GLU A 57 -1.41 -2.46 -6.73
C GLU A 57 -1.75 -1.49 -7.89
N TYR A 58 -0.84 -1.27 -8.84
CA TYR A 58 -1.14 -0.50 -10.06
C TYR A 58 -2.24 -1.14 -10.89
N LYS A 59 -2.27 -2.47 -10.99
CA LYS A 59 -3.30 -3.21 -11.70
C LYS A 59 -4.66 -3.07 -11.01
N ALA A 60 -4.69 -3.21 -9.68
CA ALA A 60 -5.90 -3.03 -8.89
C ALA A 60 -6.46 -1.63 -9.07
N LEU A 61 -5.65 -0.58 -8.87
CA LEU A 61 -6.03 0.81 -9.07
C LEU A 61 -6.58 1.05 -10.48
N ALA A 62 -5.87 0.62 -11.53
CA ALA A 62 -6.31 0.79 -12.91
C ALA A 62 -7.65 0.07 -13.20
N THR A 63 -7.85 -1.10 -12.58
CA THR A 63 -9.09 -1.87 -12.69
C THR A 63 -10.27 -1.10 -12.09
N TYR A 64 -10.11 -0.58 -10.88
CA TYR A 64 -11.19 0.14 -10.20
C TYR A 64 -11.48 1.48 -10.86
N GLU A 65 -10.47 2.17 -11.35
CA GLU A 65 -10.65 3.39 -12.17
C GLU A 65 -11.43 3.09 -13.47
N ALA A 66 -11.11 2.01 -14.16
CA ALA A 66 -11.79 1.61 -15.39
C ALA A 66 -13.26 1.22 -15.14
N VAL A 67 -13.54 0.50 -14.02
CA VAL A 67 -14.92 0.19 -13.61
C VAL A 67 -15.69 1.47 -13.29
N ILE A 68 -15.12 2.39 -12.53
CA ILE A 68 -15.75 3.68 -12.19
C ILE A 68 -16.02 4.49 -13.45
N ALA A 69 -15.09 4.53 -14.39
CA ALA A 69 -15.27 5.24 -15.66
C ALA A 69 -16.41 4.66 -16.51
N LYS A 70 -16.60 3.34 -16.48
CA LYS A 70 -17.63 2.64 -17.28
C LYS A 70 -19.00 2.62 -16.62
N LEU A 71 -19.07 2.35 -15.31
CA LEU A 71 -20.31 2.08 -14.59
C LEU A 71 -20.73 3.22 -13.65
N GLY A 72 -19.88 4.23 -13.47
CA GLY A 72 -20.08 5.33 -12.54
C GLY A 72 -19.37 5.13 -11.20
N SER A 73 -19.38 6.18 -10.36
CA SER A 73 -18.75 6.14 -9.03
C SER A 73 -19.61 5.34 -8.04
N ILE A 74 -19.46 4.02 -8.07
CA ILE A 74 -20.23 3.09 -7.25
C ILE A 74 -19.33 2.42 -6.20
N ARG A 75 -19.94 2.05 -5.07
CA ARG A 75 -19.29 1.22 -4.04
C ARG A 75 -19.31 -0.24 -4.47
N PRO A 76 -18.27 -1.03 -4.11
CA PRO A 76 -17.12 -0.68 -3.27
C PRO A 76 -15.98 0.00 -4.05
N PHE A 77 -15.96 0.00 -5.38
CA PHE A 77 -14.87 0.46 -6.24
C PHE A 77 -14.38 1.88 -5.88
N SER A 78 -15.30 2.84 -5.68
CA SER A 78 -14.93 4.22 -5.35
C SER A 78 -14.24 4.38 -4.00
N MET A 79 -14.48 3.48 -3.06
CA MET A 79 -13.83 3.48 -1.74
C MET A 79 -12.48 2.79 -1.79
N ILE A 80 -12.42 1.60 -2.41
CA ILE A 80 -11.21 0.78 -2.49
C ILE A 80 -10.17 1.48 -3.37
N LYS A 81 -10.57 2.17 -4.45
CA LYS A 81 -9.66 3.00 -5.24
C LYS A 81 -8.78 3.91 -4.37
N GLY A 82 -9.37 4.59 -3.39
CA GLY A 82 -8.62 5.47 -2.48
C GLY A 82 -7.66 4.70 -1.56
N ALA A 83 -7.98 3.45 -1.21
CA ALA A 83 -7.08 2.58 -0.47
C ALA A 83 -5.88 2.16 -1.33
N GLU A 84 -6.10 1.78 -2.61
CA GLU A 84 -5.02 1.42 -3.52
C GLU A 84 -4.04 2.59 -3.77
N GLU A 85 -4.54 3.82 -3.82
CA GLU A 85 -3.69 5.01 -3.89
C GLU A 85 -2.77 5.12 -2.66
N GLN A 86 -3.25 4.77 -1.46
CA GLN A 86 -2.45 4.75 -0.23
C GLN A 86 -1.48 3.57 -0.20
N HIS A 87 -1.88 2.39 -0.68
CA HIS A 87 -1.01 1.23 -0.81
C HIS A 87 0.19 1.55 -1.71
N ILE A 88 -0.06 2.11 -2.89
CA ILE A 88 0.98 2.55 -3.82
C ILE A 88 1.90 3.61 -3.18
N ALA A 89 1.34 4.55 -2.42
CA ALA A 89 2.15 5.55 -1.72
C ALA A 89 3.06 4.93 -0.66
N SER A 90 2.57 3.93 0.09
CA SER A 90 3.37 3.20 1.08
C SER A 90 4.51 2.41 0.44
N LEU A 91 4.25 1.76 -0.70
CA LEU A 91 5.29 1.08 -1.47
C LEU A 91 6.32 2.06 -2.03
N LYS A 92 5.90 3.21 -2.58
CA LYS A 92 6.82 4.24 -3.08
C LYS A 92 7.73 4.78 -1.99
N ALA A 93 7.25 4.90 -0.74
CA ALA A 93 8.08 5.28 0.38
C ALA A 93 9.22 4.28 0.65
N LEU A 94 8.99 2.97 0.41
CA LEU A 94 10.05 1.97 0.47
C LEU A 94 11.07 2.16 -0.68
N TYR A 95 10.60 2.44 -1.90
CA TYR A 95 11.51 2.74 -3.02
C TYR A 95 12.40 3.95 -2.72
N ASP A 96 11.80 5.02 -2.19
CA ASP A 96 12.55 6.23 -1.79
C ASP A 96 13.57 5.90 -0.69
N LYS A 97 13.15 5.14 0.34
CA LYS A 97 14.02 4.73 1.45
C LYS A 97 15.24 3.94 0.98
N TYR A 98 15.05 3.03 0.03
CA TYR A 98 16.12 2.17 -0.49
C TYR A 98 16.83 2.73 -1.74
N GLY A 99 16.53 3.97 -2.15
CA GLY A 99 17.13 4.62 -3.31
C GLY A 99 16.83 3.89 -4.63
N LEU A 100 15.67 3.23 -4.75
CA LEU A 100 15.27 2.47 -5.92
C LEU A 100 14.43 3.32 -6.87
N GLN A 101 14.47 2.98 -8.16
CA GLN A 101 13.56 3.58 -9.14
C GLN A 101 12.21 2.88 -9.13
N VAL A 102 11.14 3.65 -8.96
CA VAL A 102 9.77 3.13 -9.00
C VAL A 102 9.43 2.65 -10.43
N PRO A 103 8.93 1.43 -10.62
CA PRO A 103 8.49 0.94 -11.92
C PRO A 103 7.37 1.79 -12.52
N ILE A 104 7.34 1.85 -13.85
CA ILE A 104 6.29 2.54 -14.59
C ILE A 104 4.98 1.77 -14.45
N ASN A 105 3.88 2.46 -14.18
CA ASN A 105 2.55 1.85 -14.25
C ASN A 105 2.20 1.47 -15.70
N VAL A 106 2.25 0.19 -16.00
CA VAL A 106 1.96 -0.34 -17.33
C VAL A 106 0.49 -0.65 -17.58
N TRP A 107 -0.38 -0.51 -16.57
CA TRP A 107 -1.79 -0.92 -16.63
C TRP A 107 -2.75 0.18 -17.10
N VAL A 108 -2.29 1.41 -17.18
CA VAL A 108 -3.11 2.55 -17.64
C VAL A 108 -3.71 2.25 -19.02
N ASN A 109 -5.05 2.34 -19.11
CA ASN A 109 -5.83 2.07 -20.33
C ASN A 109 -5.71 0.64 -20.89
N LYS A 110 -5.26 -0.33 -20.11
CA LYS A 110 -5.14 -1.73 -20.56
C LYS A 110 -6.16 -2.69 -19.94
N ILE A 111 -7.01 -2.19 -19.06
CA ILE A 111 -7.99 -3.01 -18.33
C ILE A 111 -9.25 -3.21 -19.19
N SER A 112 -9.66 -4.46 -19.33
CA SER A 112 -10.97 -4.83 -19.88
C SER A 112 -11.97 -4.92 -18.74
N VAL A 113 -13.00 -4.07 -18.77
CA VAL A 113 -14.03 -4.03 -17.74
C VAL A 113 -15.21 -4.90 -18.15
N PRO A 114 -15.72 -5.78 -17.27
CA PRO A 114 -16.95 -6.55 -17.48
C PRO A 114 -18.16 -5.68 -17.84
N SER A 115 -19.21 -6.29 -18.37
CA SER A 115 -20.35 -5.54 -18.87
C SER A 115 -21.30 -5.09 -17.78
N THR A 116 -21.36 -5.82 -16.68
CA THR A 116 -22.28 -5.60 -15.57
C THR A 116 -21.55 -5.30 -14.26
N LEU A 117 -22.27 -4.70 -13.34
CA LEU A 117 -21.78 -4.48 -11.97
C LEU A 117 -21.48 -5.81 -11.29
N GLN A 118 -22.36 -6.79 -11.40
CA GLN A 118 -22.21 -8.11 -10.77
C GLN A 118 -20.93 -8.82 -11.24
N GLU A 119 -20.67 -8.83 -12.55
CA GLU A 119 -19.42 -9.40 -13.10
C GLU A 119 -18.19 -8.62 -12.63
N SER A 120 -18.29 -7.30 -12.51
CA SER A 120 -17.20 -6.46 -12.00
C SER A 120 -16.94 -6.73 -10.52
N CYS A 121 -17.99 -6.93 -9.70
CA CYS A 121 -17.85 -7.30 -8.29
C CYS A 121 -17.20 -8.68 -8.12
N GLN A 122 -17.61 -9.66 -8.94
CA GLN A 122 -16.96 -10.99 -8.92
C GLN A 122 -15.48 -10.90 -9.32
N ALA A 123 -15.16 -10.13 -10.34
CA ALA A 123 -13.77 -9.89 -10.72
C ALA A 123 -12.96 -9.20 -9.59
N GLY A 124 -13.60 -8.33 -8.81
CA GLY A 124 -13.01 -7.76 -7.59
C GLY A 124 -12.74 -8.82 -6.52
N VAL A 125 -13.70 -9.71 -6.24
CA VAL A 125 -13.51 -10.85 -5.31
C VAL A 125 -12.30 -11.68 -5.74
N ASP A 126 -12.24 -12.08 -7.01
CA ASP A 126 -11.17 -12.91 -7.54
C ASP A 126 -9.81 -12.21 -7.46
N ALA A 127 -9.78 -10.90 -7.71
CA ALA A 127 -8.56 -10.10 -7.63
C ALA A 127 -8.04 -9.98 -6.19
N GLU A 128 -8.91 -9.72 -5.20
CA GLU A 128 -8.49 -9.59 -3.81
C GLU A 128 -8.00 -10.91 -3.21
N ILE A 129 -8.63 -12.04 -3.59
CA ILE A 129 -8.13 -13.38 -3.22
C ILE A 129 -6.74 -13.62 -3.81
N ALA A 130 -6.55 -13.30 -5.09
CA ALA A 130 -5.26 -13.48 -5.76
C ALA A 130 -4.18 -12.59 -5.14
N ASN A 131 -4.50 -11.31 -4.84
CA ASN A 131 -3.59 -10.37 -4.19
C ASN A 131 -3.16 -10.88 -2.79
N ALA A 132 -4.11 -11.24 -1.92
CA ALA A 132 -3.78 -11.77 -0.59
C ALA A 132 -2.91 -13.04 -0.68
N THR A 133 -3.19 -13.92 -1.64
CA THR A 133 -2.40 -15.13 -1.89
C THR A 133 -0.99 -14.79 -2.36
N LEU A 134 -0.83 -13.84 -3.28
CA LEU A 134 0.46 -13.35 -3.76
C LEU A 134 1.33 -12.87 -2.59
N TYR A 135 0.80 -11.99 -1.75
CA TYR A 135 1.53 -11.50 -0.58
C TYR A 135 1.91 -12.62 0.37
N LYS A 136 0.96 -13.49 0.71
CA LYS A 136 1.16 -14.55 1.70
C LYS A 136 2.17 -15.60 1.25
N ASP A 137 2.03 -16.09 0.03
CA ASP A 137 2.72 -17.29 -0.43
C ASP A 137 4.04 -16.97 -1.18
N SER A 138 4.20 -15.74 -1.68
CA SER A 138 5.36 -15.34 -2.48
C SER A 138 6.11 -14.16 -1.88
N LEU A 139 5.45 -13.02 -1.68
CA LEU A 139 6.13 -11.76 -1.38
C LEU A 139 6.68 -11.71 0.05
N LEU A 140 5.87 -12.02 1.05
CA LEU A 140 6.28 -12.00 2.46
C LEU A 140 7.44 -12.97 2.76
N PRO A 141 7.46 -14.22 2.26
CA PRO A 141 8.61 -15.09 2.41
C PRO A 141 9.91 -14.50 1.82
N SER A 142 9.80 -13.79 0.68
CA SER A 142 10.95 -13.22 -0.03
C SER A 142 11.60 -12.04 0.68
N VAL A 143 10.87 -11.37 1.59
CA VAL A 143 11.32 -10.16 2.30
C VAL A 143 11.44 -10.36 3.81
N SER A 144 11.39 -11.58 4.30
CA SER A 144 11.22 -11.95 5.72
C SER A 144 12.24 -11.37 6.69
N THR A 145 13.40 -10.91 6.21
CA THR A 145 14.46 -10.27 7.01
C THR A 145 14.42 -8.74 6.99
N TYR A 146 13.46 -8.14 6.27
CA TYR A 146 13.29 -6.69 6.13
C TYR A 146 11.99 -6.26 6.82
N GLU A 147 12.07 -5.95 8.11
CA GLU A 147 10.90 -5.71 8.98
C GLU A 147 9.97 -4.62 8.45
N ASP A 148 10.49 -3.52 7.91
CA ASP A 148 9.73 -2.43 7.31
C ASP A 148 8.96 -2.87 6.05
N ILE A 149 9.60 -3.66 5.18
CA ILE A 149 8.93 -4.22 3.99
C ILE A 149 7.87 -5.24 4.42
N VAL A 150 8.20 -6.14 5.38
CA VAL A 150 7.26 -7.11 5.96
C VAL A 150 6.05 -6.39 6.54
N GLN A 151 6.23 -5.29 7.25
CA GLN A 151 5.14 -4.51 7.83
C GLN A 151 4.21 -3.95 6.75
N VAL A 152 4.76 -3.30 5.72
CA VAL A 152 3.96 -2.77 4.60
C VAL A 152 3.22 -3.91 3.89
N PHE A 153 3.91 -4.97 3.49
CA PHE A 153 3.29 -6.10 2.79
C PHE A 153 2.19 -6.79 3.61
N THR A 154 2.41 -6.95 4.92
CA THR A 154 1.38 -7.50 5.81
C THR A 154 0.14 -6.61 5.88
N ASN A 155 0.32 -5.30 5.89
CA ASN A 155 -0.80 -4.35 5.91
C ASN A 155 -1.60 -4.40 4.60
N LEU A 156 -0.92 -4.46 3.45
CA LEU A 156 -1.56 -4.57 2.14
C LEU A 156 -2.33 -5.90 2.03
N MET A 157 -1.70 -7.02 2.38
CA MET A 157 -2.35 -8.33 2.43
C MET A 157 -3.63 -8.31 3.30
N ASN A 158 -3.53 -7.76 4.51
CA ASN A 158 -4.67 -7.68 5.42
C ASN A 158 -5.78 -6.76 4.88
N ALA A 159 -5.44 -5.68 4.17
CA ALA A 159 -6.43 -4.83 3.53
C ALA A 159 -7.21 -5.62 2.47
N SER A 160 -6.54 -6.34 1.60
CA SER A 160 -7.17 -7.17 0.58
C SER A 160 -8.02 -8.28 1.19
N GLU A 161 -7.46 -9.10 2.11
CA GLU A 161 -8.14 -10.26 2.68
C GLU A 161 -9.31 -9.88 3.61
N GLN A 162 -9.14 -8.87 4.46
CA GLN A 162 -10.08 -8.60 5.54
C GLN A 162 -11.05 -7.45 5.25
N LYS A 163 -10.74 -6.57 4.30
CA LYS A 163 -11.54 -5.36 4.02
C LYS A 163 -12.07 -5.31 2.59
N HIS A 164 -11.20 -5.37 1.59
CA HIS A 164 -11.59 -5.24 0.19
C HIS A 164 -12.42 -6.44 -0.26
N LEU A 165 -11.94 -7.66 0.00
CA LEU A 165 -12.68 -8.90 -0.30
C LEU A 165 -14.08 -8.86 0.30
N ASN A 166 -14.20 -8.56 1.60
CA ASN A 166 -15.50 -8.45 2.29
C ASN A 166 -16.42 -7.37 1.69
N ALA A 167 -15.84 -6.30 1.13
CA ALA A 167 -16.62 -5.25 0.47
C ALA A 167 -17.14 -5.71 -0.90
N PHE A 168 -16.31 -6.45 -1.68
CA PHE A 168 -16.71 -7.01 -2.96
C PHE A 168 -17.72 -8.15 -2.82
N GLU A 169 -17.60 -9.03 -1.82
CA GLU A 169 -18.58 -10.09 -1.54
C GLU A 169 -19.99 -9.54 -1.25
N ARG A 170 -20.08 -8.31 -0.77
CA ARG A 170 -21.36 -7.61 -0.50
C ARG A 170 -21.81 -6.71 -1.64
N CYS A 171 -21.08 -6.72 -2.75
CA CYS A 171 -21.36 -5.92 -3.93
C CYS A 171 -22.40 -6.63 -4.81
N ASN A 172 -23.69 -6.24 -4.68
CA ASN A 172 -24.83 -6.77 -5.45
C ASN A 172 -25.45 -5.68 -6.31
#